data_5d31c58f1d0640cf2890ab5bbe1373fa
#
_entry.id   5d31c58f1d0640cf2890ab5bbe1373fa
#
_cell.length_a   1.000
_cell.length_b   1.000
_cell.length_c   1.000
_cell.angle_alpha   90.00
_cell.angle_beta   90.00
_cell.angle_gamma   90.00
#
_symmetry.space_group_name_H-M   'P 1'
#
loop_
_entity.id
_entity.type
_entity.pdbx_description
1 polymer ?
#
loop_
_entity_poly.entity_id
_entity_poly.type
_entity_poly.pdbx_seq_one_letter_code
_entity_poly.pdbx_strand_id
1 'polypeptide(L)'
;MLTVITRCLAAIAATALCATSAAVYAEGQPAAEADARWSVSGFGTLGAAWHDADDTQFRRSVDQRRGTRANELDFGIDSALGVQIHGALTPQWSVLAQAVMNQGRHGEWGPHLVWGFVKYVPNDWLELRAGRLVTDIYLDGDSRHVGYAYTAVRPYADVYGRLTYDNFDGLDATVQHALGDGLLRFKLFGGRTRGSVFLNDREHPVKVGRSFGATLDWIGPELSLKLSWGNMVTTRNDIYAPLRPVLQGVAEGAHALGDHRLAAQASTLASEIANSNRIGYLGAALAWERGPLSLQLMGTDMSMTVFPGFEGWGAGATAAYRMGRWKPYVTWSRSILDPKDRPLDLDRPIPPELPPDLAGYPVEVGYLRWLYPTITGYTRHDQTTIGAGVRYDVVENVALKLQVDRIDAKRSSALLDDRGYVTGPRALTVFSATLDFVF
;
A
#
# COMPACT_ATOMS: atom_id res chain seq x y z
N MET A 1 12.12 27.66 -6.34
CA MET A 1 11.76 27.14 -5.01
C MET A 1 10.76 28.03 -4.28
N LEU A 2 11.07 29.29 -3.94
CA LEU A 2 10.13 30.22 -3.27
C LEU A 2 8.83 30.42 -4.06
N THR A 3 8.90 30.53 -5.38
CA THR A 3 7.76 30.76 -6.28
C THR A 3 6.79 29.55 -6.32
N VAL A 4 7.28 28.33 -6.14
CA VAL A 4 6.46 27.09 -6.12
C VAL A 4 5.71 27.01 -4.80
N ILE A 5 6.37 27.28 -3.69
CA ILE A 5 5.75 27.30 -2.34
C ILE A 5 4.65 28.37 -2.29
N THR A 6 4.88 29.56 -2.87
CA THR A 6 3.88 30.64 -2.91
C THR A 6 2.67 30.26 -3.80
N ARG A 7 2.87 29.55 -4.90
CA ARG A 7 1.77 29.07 -5.74
C ARG A 7 0.97 27.94 -5.09
N CYS A 8 1.61 27.02 -4.36
CA CYS A 8 0.91 26.02 -3.54
C CYS A 8 0.04 26.66 -2.46
N LEU A 9 0.57 27.65 -1.74
CA LEU A 9 -0.18 28.38 -0.70
C LEU A 9 -1.32 29.22 -1.26
N ALA A 10 -1.17 29.85 -2.43
CA ALA A 10 -2.20 30.67 -3.05
C ALA A 10 -3.37 29.83 -3.61
N ALA A 11 -3.11 28.62 -4.14
CA ALA A 11 -4.16 27.72 -4.62
C ALA A 11 -5.01 27.15 -3.47
N ILE A 12 -4.40 26.92 -2.31
CA ILE A 12 -5.07 26.38 -1.11
C ILE A 12 -5.91 27.47 -0.42
N ALA A 13 -5.46 28.74 -0.43
CA ALA A 13 -6.18 29.85 0.21
C ALA A 13 -7.50 30.26 -0.48
N ALA A 14 -7.65 30.00 -1.78
CA ALA A 14 -8.84 30.38 -2.53
C ALA A 14 -10.08 29.49 -2.29
N THR A 15 -9.92 28.30 -1.70
CA THR A 15 -11.00 27.32 -1.46
C THR A 15 -11.48 27.23 -0.02
N ALA A 16 -10.85 27.96 0.92
CA ALA A 16 -11.14 27.87 2.36
C ALA A 16 -12.38 28.64 2.86
N LEU A 17 -13.20 29.23 1.97
CA LEU A 17 -14.26 30.16 2.40
C LEU A 17 -15.65 29.55 2.65
N CYS A 18 -15.82 28.23 2.61
CA CYS A 18 -17.14 27.60 2.80
C CYS A 18 -17.09 26.36 3.72
N ALA A 19 -16.60 26.49 4.96
CA ALA A 19 -16.73 25.43 5.93
C ALA A 19 -17.33 25.95 7.25
N THR A 20 -18.64 25.81 7.40
CA THR A 20 -19.32 25.88 8.70
C THR A 20 -19.36 24.48 9.32
N SER A 21 -18.84 24.42 10.53
CA SER A 21 -18.83 23.38 11.57
C SER A 21 -19.64 22.11 11.36
N ALA A 22 -18.97 20.94 11.40
CA ALA A 22 -19.52 19.63 11.75
C ALA A 22 -18.45 18.74 12.41
N ALA A 23 -18.85 17.98 13.40
CA ALA A 23 -18.01 17.25 14.35
C ALA A 23 -17.47 15.90 13.84
N VAL A 24 -16.32 15.52 14.36
CA VAL A 24 -15.51 14.33 14.06
C VAL A 24 -16.04 13.07 14.70
N TYR A 25 -15.94 11.92 13.97
CA TYR A 25 -15.93 10.61 14.58
C TYR A 25 -14.79 9.73 14.03
N ALA A 26 -13.72 9.58 14.84
CA ALA A 26 -12.91 8.37 14.88
C ALA A 26 -13.54 7.42 15.91
N GLU A 27 -13.44 6.11 15.73
CA GLU A 27 -14.04 5.11 16.63
C GLU A 27 -13.68 5.33 18.10
N GLY A 28 -14.62 5.92 18.84
CA GLY A 28 -14.59 6.23 20.25
C GLY A 28 -15.78 7.11 20.51
N GLN A 29 -16.99 6.54 20.58
CA GLN A 29 -18.20 7.31 20.80
C GLN A 29 -18.16 8.08 22.12
N PRO A 30 -18.46 9.39 22.12
CA PRO A 30 -19.17 10.00 23.22
C PRO A 30 -20.68 9.72 23.03
N ALA A 31 -21.30 9.21 24.06
CA ALA A 31 -22.74 9.08 24.15
C ALA A 31 -23.36 10.50 24.23
N ALA A 32 -23.83 11.03 23.10
CA ALA A 32 -24.77 12.15 23.06
C ALA A 32 -25.31 12.32 21.64
N GLU A 33 -26.46 11.86 21.44
CA GLU A 33 -27.60 12.15 20.58
C GLU A 33 -28.29 10.85 20.16
N ALA A 34 -29.11 10.36 21.07
CA ALA A 34 -29.78 9.05 21.02
C ALA A 34 -30.98 9.00 20.06
N ASP A 35 -31.12 9.89 19.07
CA ASP A 35 -32.33 9.91 18.23
C ASP A 35 -32.12 9.80 16.71
N ALA A 36 -30.91 9.95 16.18
CA ALA A 36 -30.69 9.78 14.74
C ALA A 36 -30.31 8.33 14.41
N ARG A 37 -31.25 7.57 13.86
CA ARG A 37 -30.96 6.21 13.33
C ARG A 37 -29.91 6.21 12.23
N TRP A 38 -29.65 7.35 11.59
CA TRP A 38 -28.72 7.53 10.48
C TRP A 38 -27.82 8.74 10.73
N SER A 39 -26.53 8.58 10.47
CA SER A 39 -25.56 9.67 10.47
C SER A 39 -24.75 9.67 9.18
N VAL A 40 -24.39 10.86 8.76
CA VAL A 40 -23.50 11.09 7.60
C VAL A 40 -22.29 11.85 8.11
N SER A 41 -21.12 11.38 7.74
CA SER A 41 -19.84 12.03 8.02
C SER A 41 -18.96 11.99 6.78
N GLY A 42 -17.89 12.75 6.78
CA GLY A 42 -17.00 12.74 5.65
C GLY A 42 -15.63 13.32 5.97
N PHE A 43 -14.76 13.22 4.99
CA PHE A 43 -13.41 13.73 5.08
C PHE A 43 -12.92 14.15 3.69
N GLY A 44 -11.95 15.04 3.68
CA GLY A 44 -11.29 15.40 2.43
C GLY A 44 -9.85 15.80 2.65
N THR A 45 -9.09 15.67 1.60
CA THR A 45 -7.71 16.14 1.47
C THR A 45 -7.58 16.85 0.14
N LEU A 46 -7.16 18.11 0.15
CA LEU A 46 -6.68 18.83 -1.02
C LEU A 46 -5.17 18.80 -0.96
N GLY A 47 -4.54 18.08 -1.87
CA GLY A 47 -3.10 17.83 -1.87
C GLY A 47 -2.41 18.44 -3.08
N ALA A 48 -1.12 18.75 -2.92
CA ALA A 48 -0.22 19.13 -3.99
C ALA A 48 1.16 18.51 -3.72
N ALA A 49 1.75 17.90 -4.73
CA ALA A 49 3.09 17.33 -4.67
C ALA A 49 3.91 17.78 -5.88
N TRP A 50 5.23 17.92 -5.67
CA TRP A 50 6.19 18.30 -6.70
C TRP A 50 7.55 17.70 -6.42
N HIS A 51 8.30 17.34 -7.46
CA HIS A 51 9.72 16.95 -7.36
C HIS A 51 10.52 17.39 -8.58
N ASP A 52 11.84 17.39 -8.47
CA ASP A 52 12.80 17.92 -9.46
C ASP A 52 13.58 16.83 -10.21
N ALA A 53 13.37 15.56 -9.92
CA ALA A 53 14.16 14.48 -10.52
C ALA A 53 13.59 14.10 -11.88
N ASP A 54 14.36 14.35 -12.94
CA ASP A 54 14.04 13.94 -14.30
C ASP A 54 14.00 12.40 -14.43
N ASP A 55 13.27 11.89 -15.40
CA ASP A 55 13.13 10.45 -15.71
C ASP A 55 12.60 9.60 -14.55
N THR A 56 11.89 10.22 -13.60
CA THR A 56 11.37 9.57 -12.41
C THR A 56 9.95 10.06 -12.12
N GLN A 57 9.08 9.15 -11.68
CA GLN A 57 7.76 9.48 -11.13
C GLN A 57 7.70 9.04 -9.67
N PHE A 58 7.15 9.88 -8.82
CA PHE A 58 6.85 9.48 -7.46
C PHE A 58 5.44 8.88 -7.38
N ARG A 59 5.33 7.61 -6.95
CA ARG A 59 4.08 6.89 -6.71
C ARG A 59 3.89 6.64 -5.22
N ARG A 60 2.66 6.69 -4.76
CA ARG A 60 2.28 6.30 -3.40
C ARG A 60 2.15 4.79 -3.24
N SER A 61 1.82 4.09 -4.31
CA SER A 61 1.55 2.66 -4.30
C SER A 61 1.86 2.04 -5.67
N VAL A 62 2.22 0.76 -5.66
CA VAL A 62 2.50 -0.03 -6.87
C VAL A 62 1.25 -0.30 -7.72
N ASP A 63 0.05 -0.01 -7.21
CA ASP A 63 -1.20 -0.08 -7.97
C ASP A 63 -1.56 1.22 -8.70
N GLN A 64 -0.74 2.26 -8.60
CA GLN A 64 -0.90 3.48 -9.39
C GLN A 64 -0.17 3.35 -10.72
N ARG A 65 -0.88 3.63 -11.83
CA ARG A 65 -0.29 3.64 -13.17
C ARG A 65 0.68 4.80 -13.35
N ARG A 66 0.36 5.95 -12.78
CA ARG A 66 1.15 7.19 -12.88
C ARG A 66 1.36 7.78 -11.51
N GLY A 67 2.52 8.39 -11.31
CA GLY A 67 2.86 9.19 -10.16
C GLY A 67 3.04 10.66 -10.52
N THR A 68 3.45 11.45 -9.54
CA THR A 68 3.91 12.83 -9.75
C THR A 68 5.11 12.84 -10.68
N ARG A 69 5.09 13.66 -11.72
CA ARG A 69 6.17 13.79 -12.68
C ARG A 69 7.14 14.89 -12.27
N ALA A 70 8.37 14.78 -12.80
CA ALA A 70 9.39 15.81 -12.60
C ALA A 70 8.91 17.19 -13.05
N ASN A 71 9.18 18.19 -12.23
CA ASN A 71 8.86 19.61 -12.49
C ASN A 71 7.38 19.93 -12.76
N GLU A 72 6.47 18.98 -12.51
CA GLU A 72 5.03 19.17 -12.59
C GLU A 72 4.43 19.25 -11.18
N LEU A 73 3.47 20.15 -10.98
CA LEU A 73 2.68 20.22 -9.75
C LEU A 73 1.48 19.26 -9.88
N ASP A 74 1.48 18.22 -9.10
CA ASP A 74 0.45 17.18 -9.10
C ASP A 74 -0.53 17.40 -7.93
N PHE A 75 -1.80 17.62 -8.26
CA PHE A 75 -2.88 17.75 -7.28
C PHE A 75 -3.64 16.44 -7.05
N GLY A 76 -3.34 15.39 -7.81
CA GLY A 76 -4.07 14.13 -7.78
C GLY A 76 -3.56 13.15 -6.73
N ILE A 77 -2.25 13.10 -6.52
CA ILE A 77 -1.63 12.02 -5.76
C ILE A 77 -2.09 11.91 -4.29
N ASP A 78 -2.36 13.04 -3.65
CA ASP A 78 -2.78 13.09 -2.24
C ASP A 78 -4.23 13.55 -2.05
N SER A 79 -4.89 14.07 -3.10
CA SER A 79 -6.26 14.57 -2.96
C SER A 79 -7.29 13.44 -2.92
N ALA A 80 -8.22 13.55 -1.98
CA ALA A 80 -9.32 12.61 -1.81
C ALA A 80 -10.53 13.27 -1.17
N LEU A 81 -11.72 12.75 -1.45
CA LEU A 81 -12.97 13.10 -0.76
C LEU A 81 -13.70 11.83 -0.39
N GLY A 82 -14.02 11.65 0.88
CA GLY A 82 -14.74 10.50 1.39
C GLY A 82 -16.06 10.91 2.04
N VAL A 83 -17.08 10.09 1.84
CA VAL A 83 -18.38 10.20 2.53
C VAL A 83 -18.72 8.86 3.14
N GLN A 84 -19.18 8.88 4.38
CA GLN A 84 -19.56 7.71 5.15
C GLN A 84 -20.99 7.87 5.64
N ILE A 85 -21.77 6.82 5.51
CA ILE A 85 -23.13 6.71 6.03
C ILE A 85 -23.12 5.56 7.04
N HIS A 86 -23.57 5.84 8.24
CA HIS A 86 -23.80 4.85 9.29
C HIS A 86 -25.30 4.81 9.64
N GLY A 87 -25.85 3.61 9.78
CA GLY A 87 -27.24 3.39 10.15
C GLY A 87 -27.35 2.38 11.31
N ALA A 88 -27.97 2.78 12.43
CA ALA A 88 -28.36 1.88 13.50
C ALA A 88 -29.73 1.27 13.19
N LEU A 89 -29.77 -0.05 12.91
CA LEU A 89 -31.02 -0.76 12.60
C LEU A 89 -31.73 -1.20 13.86
N THR A 90 -30.96 -1.75 14.81
CA THR A 90 -31.38 -2.13 16.16
C THR A 90 -30.20 -1.85 17.13
N PRO A 91 -30.36 -2.02 18.45
CA PRO A 91 -29.24 -1.91 19.39
C PRO A 91 -28.05 -2.82 19.07
N GLN A 92 -28.29 -3.97 18.41
CA GLN A 92 -27.24 -4.94 18.06
C GLN A 92 -26.81 -4.87 16.59
N TRP A 93 -27.64 -4.33 15.69
CA TRP A 93 -27.39 -4.34 14.26
C TRP A 93 -27.18 -2.93 13.72
N SER A 94 -26.10 -2.75 12.98
CA SER A 94 -25.85 -1.51 12.25
C SER A 94 -25.30 -1.81 10.86
N VAL A 95 -25.35 -0.80 9.99
CA VAL A 95 -24.79 -0.82 8.65
C VAL A 95 -23.86 0.36 8.47
N LEU A 96 -22.80 0.18 7.69
CA LEU A 96 -21.88 1.25 7.34
C LEU A 96 -21.52 1.14 5.86
N ALA A 97 -21.52 2.27 5.17
CA ALA A 97 -21.01 2.39 3.82
C ALA A 97 -20.11 3.63 3.72
N GLN A 98 -18.92 3.47 3.14
CA GLN A 98 -17.98 4.57 2.88
C GLN A 98 -17.54 4.52 1.42
N ALA A 99 -17.74 5.62 0.71
CA ALA A 99 -17.23 5.83 -0.63
C ALA A 99 -16.13 6.89 -0.62
N VAL A 100 -15.08 6.67 -1.39
CA VAL A 100 -13.96 7.62 -1.54
C VAL A 100 -13.81 7.95 -3.02
N MET A 101 -13.68 9.23 -3.32
CA MET A 101 -13.30 9.75 -4.63
C MET A 101 -11.85 10.24 -4.54
N ASN A 102 -10.97 9.64 -5.30
CA ASN A 102 -9.58 10.03 -5.44
C ASN A 102 -9.11 9.74 -6.87
N GLN A 103 -7.88 10.11 -7.17
CA GLN A 103 -7.25 9.69 -8.39
C GLN A 103 -6.99 8.18 -8.32
N GLY A 104 -7.79 7.43 -9.06
CA GLY A 104 -7.76 5.97 -9.10
C GLY A 104 -6.49 5.42 -9.76
N ARG A 105 -6.44 4.09 -9.84
CA ARG A 105 -5.29 3.33 -10.38
C ARG A 105 -4.88 3.75 -11.78
N HIS A 106 -5.83 4.16 -12.63
CA HIS A 106 -5.57 4.58 -14.00
C HIS A 106 -5.28 6.09 -14.16
N GLY A 107 -5.30 6.85 -13.06
CA GLY A 107 -5.13 8.30 -13.05
C GLY A 107 -6.44 9.07 -13.29
N GLU A 108 -7.57 8.40 -13.35
CA GLU A 108 -8.90 9.00 -13.49
C GLU A 108 -9.54 9.23 -12.13
N TRP A 109 -10.27 10.35 -12.01
CA TRP A 109 -11.05 10.64 -10.80
C TRP A 109 -12.37 9.86 -10.83
N GLY A 110 -12.64 9.12 -9.76
CA GLY A 110 -13.88 8.39 -9.65
C GLY A 110 -14.18 7.91 -8.22
N PRO A 111 -15.47 7.83 -7.85
CA PRO A 111 -15.84 7.27 -6.56
C PRO A 111 -15.73 5.75 -6.57
N HIS A 112 -15.27 5.17 -5.47
CA HIS A 112 -15.26 3.74 -5.23
C HIS A 112 -15.66 3.42 -3.80
N LEU A 113 -16.35 2.30 -3.62
CA LEU A 113 -16.77 1.82 -2.31
C LEU A 113 -15.56 1.19 -1.61
N VAL A 114 -15.11 1.82 -0.52
CA VAL A 114 -14.02 1.32 0.33
C VAL A 114 -14.56 0.36 1.37
N TRP A 115 -15.65 0.72 2.07
CA TRP A 115 -16.34 -0.08 3.06
C TRP A 115 -17.82 -0.20 2.70
N GLY A 116 -18.40 -1.35 3.03
CA GLY A 116 -19.83 -1.58 2.87
C GLY A 116 -20.20 -2.86 3.59
N PHE A 117 -20.61 -2.77 4.87
CA PHE A 117 -20.84 -3.94 5.69
C PHE A 117 -22.03 -3.80 6.63
N VAL A 118 -22.53 -4.94 7.08
CA VAL A 118 -23.44 -5.09 8.21
C VAL A 118 -22.61 -5.50 9.40
N LYS A 119 -22.88 -4.87 10.56
CA LYS A 119 -22.24 -5.15 11.84
C LYS A 119 -23.28 -5.69 12.83
N TYR A 120 -22.91 -6.74 13.55
CA TYR A 120 -23.68 -7.33 14.62
C TYR A 120 -22.86 -7.39 15.92
N VAL A 121 -23.36 -6.78 16.97
CA VAL A 121 -22.75 -6.71 18.31
C VAL A 121 -23.73 -7.35 19.31
N PRO A 122 -23.65 -8.68 19.52
CA PRO A 122 -24.56 -9.38 20.45
C PRO A 122 -24.34 -8.99 21.90
N ASN A 123 -23.14 -8.58 22.27
CA ASN A 123 -22.71 -8.20 23.62
C ASN A 123 -21.43 -7.34 23.55
N ASP A 124 -20.96 -6.85 24.70
CA ASP A 124 -19.86 -5.86 24.80
C ASP A 124 -18.49 -6.42 24.40
N TRP A 125 -18.34 -7.73 24.29
CA TRP A 125 -17.03 -8.35 23.99
C TRP A 125 -16.93 -8.96 22.59
N LEU A 126 -18.02 -9.05 21.81
CA LEU A 126 -18.02 -9.66 20.48
C LEU A 126 -18.65 -8.73 19.44
N GLU A 127 -17.91 -8.51 18.35
CA GLU A 127 -18.37 -7.83 17.15
C GLU A 127 -18.18 -8.74 15.93
N LEU A 128 -19.19 -8.85 15.09
CA LEU A 128 -19.14 -9.58 13.82
C LEU A 128 -19.49 -8.62 12.67
N ARG A 129 -18.73 -8.66 11.59
CA ARG A 129 -19.03 -7.87 10.40
C ARG A 129 -19.04 -8.73 9.14
N ALA A 130 -19.90 -8.38 8.18
CA ALA A 130 -20.04 -9.05 6.90
C ALA A 130 -20.22 -8.05 5.77
N GLY A 131 -19.45 -8.18 4.70
CA GLY A 131 -19.50 -7.29 3.54
C GLY A 131 -18.13 -6.92 3.01
N ARG A 132 -17.98 -5.68 2.53
CA ARG A 132 -16.69 -5.10 2.15
C ARG A 132 -16.02 -4.48 3.37
N LEU A 133 -14.89 -5.03 3.76
CA LEU A 133 -14.16 -4.71 4.97
C LEU A 133 -12.74 -4.26 4.62
N VAL A 134 -12.15 -3.45 5.47
CA VAL A 134 -10.75 -3.01 5.30
C VAL A 134 -9.78 -4.13 5.67
N THR A 135 -8.64 -4.18 5.00
CA THR A 135 -7.54 -5.06 5.35
C THR A 135 -6.75 -4.42 6.51
N ASP A 136 -7.15 -4.77 7.74
CA ASP A 136 -6.67 -4.19 8.99
C ASP A 136 -5.33 -4.80 9.46
N ILE A 137 -4.29 -4.70 8.60
CA ILE A 137 -2.95 -5.22 8.91
C ILE A 137 -1.93 -4.11 9.24
N TYR A 138 -2.30 -2.85 9.01
CA TYR A 138 -1.49 -1.68 9.32
C TYR A 138 -1.98 -0.98 10.59
N LEU A 139 -1.15 -0.14 11.18
CA LEU A 139 -1.49 0.63 12.38
C LEU A 139 -2.78 1.45 12.18
N ASP A 140 -2.83 2.17 11.06
CA ASP A 140 -3.94 3.05 10.70
C ASP A 140 -4.78 2.45 9.56
N GLY A 141 -5.03 1.13 9.57
CA GLY A 141 -5.77 0.45 8.51
C GLY A 141 -7.14 1.05 8.27
N ASP A 142 -7.89 1.29 9.34
CA ASP A 142 -9.26 1.81 9.31
C ASP A 142 -9.34 3.28 8.86
N SER A 143 -8.32 4.10 9.14
CA SER A 143 -8.25 5.52 8.77
C SER A 143 -7.37 5.82 7.54
N ARG A 144 -6.96 4.80 6.80
CA ARG A 144 -5.99 4.89 5.69
C ARG A 144 -6.29 5.99 4.68
N HIS A 145 -7.55 6.28 4.42
CA HIS A 145 -7.98 7.30 3.46
C HIS A 145 -8.24 8.68 4.10
N VAL A 146 -8.22 8.76 5.42
CA VAL A 146 -8.53 9.99 6.17
C VAL A 146 -7.24 10.76 6.42
N GLY A 147 -6.89 11.68 5.53
CA GLY A 147 -5.67 12.48 5.66
C GLY A 147 -5.55 13.18 7.00
N TYR A 148 -6.65 13.71 7.53
CA TYR A 148 -6.69 14.39 8.82
C TYR A 148 -6.19 13.53 10.01
N ALA A 149 -6.36 12.20 9.94
CA ALA A 149 -5.93 11.28 11.00
C ALA A 149 -4.40 11.18 11.12
N TYR A 150 -3.66 11.49 10.07
CA TYR A 150 -2.20 11.39 10.06
C TYR A 150 -1.53 12.66 10.55
N THR A 151 -0.39 12.50 11.24
CA THR A 151 0.54 13.60 11.51
C THR A 151 1.25 14.03 10.23
N ALA A 152 1.77 13.08 9.45
CA ALA A 152 2.41 13.31 8.17
C ALA A 152 1.39 13.56 7.04
N VAL A 153 1.85 14.05 5.90
CA VAL A 153 1.01 14.26 4.70
C VAL A 153 0.38 12.95 4.24
N ARG A 154 1.14 11.85 4.28
CA ARG A 154 0.70 10.51 3.87
C ARG A 154 1.33 9.43 4.72
N PRO A 155 0.75 8.21 4.78
CA PRO A 155 1.44 7.03 5.31
C PRO A 155 2.73 6.74 4.56
N TYR A 156 3.68 6.03 5.18
CA TYR A 156 4.95 5.65 4.56
C TYR A 156 4.74 4.86 3.27
N ALA A 157 5.04 5.46 2.11
CA ALA A 157 4.91 4.78 0.81
C ALA A 157 5.74 3.49 0.76
N ASP A 158 6.93 3.48 1.38
CA ASP A 158 7.81 2.31 1.49
C ASP A 158 7.16 1.10 2.17
N VAL A 159 6.19 1.31 3.04
CA VAL A 159 5.50 0.26 3.79
C VAL A 159 4.11 0.00 3.22
N TYR A 160 3.29 1.03 3.13
CA TYR A 160 1.88 0.92 2.70
C TYR A 160 1.73 0.73 1.18
N GLY A 161 2.65 1.27 0.38
CA GLY A 161 2.60 1.22 -1.08
C GLY A 161 2.90 -0.15 -1.69
N ARG A 162 3.37 -1.11 -0.90
CA ARG A 162 3.75 -2.46 -1.35
C ARG A 162 2.56 -3.40 -1.57
N LEU A 163 1.45 -3.18 -0.86
CA LEU A 163 0.23 -3.98 -0.99
C LEU A 163 -0.83 -3.22 -1.79
N THR A 164 -1.35 -3.89 -2.80
CA THR A 164 -2.37 -3.36 -3.70
C THR A 164 -3.79 -3.55 -3.19
N TYR A 165 -3.94 -4.09 -1.97
CA TYR A 165 -5.24 -4.43 -1.40
C TYR A 165 -5.48 -3.63 -0.13
N ASP A 166 -6.46 -2.77 -0.16
CA ASP A 166 -6.94 -2.00 0.99
C ASP A 166 -8.23 -2.57 1.60
N ASN A 167 -8.94 -3.41 0.85
CA ASN A 167 -10.18 -4.02 1.29
C ASN A 167 -10.35 -5.47 0.79
N PHE A 168 -11.30 -6.17 1.39
CA PHE A 168 -11.74 -7.50 0.97
C PHE A 168 -13.25 -7.66 1.15
N ASP A 169 -13.87 -8.52 0.34
CA ASP A 169 -15.28 -8.89 0.48
C ASP A 169 -15.33 -10.20 1.27
N GLY A 170 -15.89 -10.15 2.50
CA GLY A 170 -15.86 -11.29 3.42
C GLY A 170 -16.48 -11.04 4.78
N LEU A 171 -15.87 -11.64 5.79
CA LEU A 171 -16.32 -11.62 7.18
C LEU A 171 -15.16 -11.29 8.10
N ASP A 172 -15.44 -10.64 9.22
CA ASP A 172 -14.54 -10.61 10.37
C ASP A 172 -15.30 -10.80 11.70
N ALA A 173 -14.52 -11.19 12.71
CA ALA A 173 -14.97 -11.33 14.09
C ALA A 173 -13.91 -10.70 15.00
N THR A 174 -14.33 -9.79 15.86
CA THR A 174 -13.49 -9.14 16.86
C THR A 174 -13.96 -9.51 18.24
N VAL A 175 -13.04 -10.02 19.06
CA VAL A 175 -13.24 -10.22 20.50
C VAL A 175 -12.44 -9.15 21.23
N GLN A 176 -13.05 -8.48 22.19
CA GLN A 176 -12.40 -7.45 22.98
C GLN A 176 -12.59 -7.69 24.48
N HIS A 177 -11.56 -7.33 25.25
CA HIS A 177 -11.56 -7.48 26.68
C HIS A 177 -10.78 -6.34 27.35
N ALA A 178 -11.37 -5.72 28.37
CA ALA A 178 -10.66 -4.73 29.17
C ALA A 178 -9.52 -5.42 29.95
N LEU A 179 -8.31 -4.90 29.86
CA LEU A 179 -7.13 -5.44 30.54
C LEU A 179 -6.33 -4.27 31.14
N GLY A 180 -6.35 -4.18 32.47
CA GLY A 180 -5.77 -3.02 33.16
C GLY A 180 -6.50 -1.72 32.79
N ASP A 181 -5.76 -0.73 32.34
CA ASP A 181 -6.22 0.58 31.89
C ASP A 181 -6.46 0.66 30.37
N GLY A 182 -6.33 -0.46 29.68
CA GLY A 182 -6.47 -0.54 28.21
C GLY A 182 -7.45 -1.60 27.76
N LEU A 183 -7.57 -1.72 26.44
CA LEU A 183 -8.41 -2.65 25.73
C LEU A 183 -7.56 -3.60 24.90
N LEU A 184 -7.70 -4.91 25.15
CA LEU A 184 -7.13 -5.95 24.31
C LEU A 184 -8.17 -6.36 23.27
N ARG A 185 -7.83 -6.31 21.99
CA ARG A 185 -8.68 -6.72 20.87
C ARG A 185 -7.99 -7.82 20.08
N PHE A 186 -8.72 -8.87 19.78
CA PHE A 186 -8.30 -9.92 18.86
C PHE A 186 -9.31 -10.01 17.72
N LYS A 187 -8.84 -9.85 16.50
CA LYS A 187 -9.66 -9.91 15.29
C LYS A 187 -9.21 -11.06 14.40
N LEU A 188 -10.16 -11.82 13.90
CA LEU A 188 -9.99 -12.77 12.80
C LEU A 188 -10.76 -12.26 11.60
N PHE A 189 -10.16 -12.35 10.41
CA PHE A 189 -10.82 -11.92 9.18
C PHE A 189 -10.54 -12.86 8.02
N GLY A 190 -11.46 -12.91 7.06
CA GLY A 190 -11.27 -13.70 5.85
C GLY A 190 -12.25 -13.37 4.75
N GLY A 191 -11.79 -13.51 3.50
CA GLY A 191 -12.59 -13.18 2.34
C GLY A 191 -11.84 -13.29 1.02
N ARG A 192 -12.27 -12.50 0.05
CA ARG A 192 -11.69 -12.40 -1.29
C ARG A 192 -11.37 -10.97 -1.60
N THR A 193 -10.30 -10.72 -2.34
CA THR A 193 -9.98 -9.37 -2.81
C THR A 193 -9.50 -9.40 -4.26
N ARG A 194 -9.49 -8.22 -4.87
CA ARG A 194 -8.98 -8.01 -6.22
C ARG A 194 -8.14 -6.75 -6.20
N GLY A 195 -7.02 -6.79 -6.88
CA GLY A 195 -6.14 -5.66 -7.05
C GLY A 195 -5.46 -5.71 -8.40
N SER A 196 -4.63 -4.75 -8.67
CA SER A 196 -3.78 -4.70 -9.84
C SER A 196 -2.40 -4.19 -9.45
N VAL A 197 -1.39 -4.59 -10.21
CA VAL A 197 -0.04 -4.02 -10.15
C VAL A 197 0.26 -3.42 -11.51
N PHE A 198 0.79 -2.21 -11.53
CA PHE A 198 1.29 -1.61 -12.77
C PHE A 198 2.79 -1.84 -12.89
N LEU A 199 3.16 -2.59 -13.91
CA LEU A 199 4.53 -2.84 -14.29
C LEU A 199 4.70 -2.40 -15.74
N ASN A 200 5.69 -1.52 -16.00
CA ASN A 200 5.96 -1.01 -17.34
C ASN A 200 4.70 -0.44 -18.04
N ASP A 201 3.96 0.43 -17.35
CA ASP A 201 2.71 1.08 -17.80
C ASP A 201 1.56 0.09 -18.17
N ARG A 202 1.73 -1.20 -17.90
CA ARG A 202 0.73 -2.24 -18.12
C ARG A 202 0.08 -2.67 -16.82
N GLU A 203 -1.23 -2.79 -16.84
CA GLU A 203 -1.99 -3.32 -15.72
C GLU A 203 -1.92 -4.85 -15.70
N HIS A 204 -1.54 -5.38 -14.54
CA HIS A 204 -1.55 -6.81 -14.26
C HIS A 204 -2.58 -7.09 -13.15
N PRO A 205 -3.77 -7.62 -13.50
CA PRO A 205 -4.78 -7.95 -12.51
C PRO A 205 -4.31 -9.06 -11.58
N VAL A 206 -4.47 -8.86 -10.28
CA VAL A 206 -4.18 -9.86 -9.26
C VAL A 206 -5.48 -10.22 -8.54
N LYS A 207 -5.90 -11.47 -8.67
CA LYS A 207 -7.09 -12.01 -8.01
C LYS A 207 -6.68 -12.86 -6.82
N VAL A 208 -7.09 -12.46 -5.62
CA VAL A 208 -6.89 -13.22 -4.40
C VAL A 208 -8.18 -13.98 -4.11
N GLY A 209 -8.15 -15.28 -4.33
CA GLY A 209 -9.32 -16.16 -4.15
C GLY A 209 -9.61 -16.45 -2.69
N ARG A 210 -8.59 -16.45 -1.84
CA ARG A 210 -8.69 -16.62 -0.38
C ARG A 210 -7.71 -15.68 0.30
N SER A 211 -8.23 -14.86 1.22
CA SER A 211 -7.46 -14.02 2.12
C SER A 211 -7.96 -14.30 3.54
N PHE A 212 -7.07 -14.50 4.48
CA PHE A 212 -7.40 -14.63 5.89
C PHE A 212 -6.25 -14.11 6.73
N GLY A 213 -6.57 -13.63 7.91
CA GLY A 213 -5.58 -13.10 8.83
C GLY A 213 -6.12 -12.88 10.23
N ALA A 214 -5.23 -12.44 11.08
CA ALA A 214 -5.53 -12.11 12.47
C ALA A 214 -4.78 -10.84 12.88
N THR A 215 -5.38 -10.06 13.78
CA THR A 215 -4.69 -8.97 14.48
C THR A 215 -4.89 -9.11 15.98
N LEU A 216 -3.88 -8.67 16.72
CA LEU A 216 -3.91 -8.52 18.16
C LEU A 216 -3.52 -7.08 18.48
N ASP A 217 -4.46 -6.33 19.05
CA ASP A 217 -4.27 -4.93 19.40
C ASP A 217 -4.32 -4.77 20.92
N TRP A 218 -3.39 -4.02 21.49
CA TRP A 218 -3.47 -3.42 22.81
C TRP A 218 -3.66 -1.92 22.65
N ILE A 219 -4.73 -1.37 23.20
CA ILE A 219 -5.08 0.06 23.10
C ILE A 219 -5.15 0.61 24.52
N GLY A 220 -4.09 1.29 24.94
CA GLY A 220 -4.01 1.96 26.23
C GLY A 220 -4.06 3.49 26.09
N PRO A 221 -4.06 4.21 27.22
CA PRO A 221 -4.20 5.68 27.20
C PRO A 221 -3.02 6.41 26.56
N GLU A 222 -1.80 5.90 26.71
CA GLU A 222 -0.59 6.49 26.13
C GLU A 222 0.08 5.59 25.07
N LEU A 223 -0.18 4.29 25.09
CA LEU A 223 0.48 3.30 24.26
C LEU A 223 -0.55 2.44 23.54
N SER A 224 -0.40 2.29 22.25
CA SER A 224 -1.10 1.29 21.45
C SER A 224 -0.10 0.39 20.75
N LEU A 225 -0.38 -0.91 20.76
CA LEU A 225 0.43 -1.94 20.11
C LEU A 225 -0.46 -2.73 19.16
N LYS A 226 0.08 -3.11 18.01
CA LYS A 226 -0.60 -3.95 17.05
C LYS A 226 0.34 -5.02 16.53
N LEU A 227 -0.13 -6.27 16.54
CA LEU A 227 0.48 -7.38 15.82
C LEU A 227 -0.50 -7.85 14.75
N SER A 228 -0.02 -8.10 13.56
CA SER A 228 -0.84 -8.54 12.43
C SER A 228 -0.19 -9.69 11.69
N TRP A 229 -1.02 -10.62 11.27
CA TRP A 229 -0.64 -11.73 10.43
C TRP A 229 -1.68 -11.91 9.32
N GLY A 230 -1.23 -12.20 8.11
CA GLY A 230 -2.11 -12.43 6.98
C GLY A 230 -1.55 -13.47 6.02
N ASN A 231 -2.45 -14.17 5.37
CA ASN A 231 -2.12 -15.10 4.29
C ASN A 231 -3.12 -14.93 3.15
N MET A 232 -2.60 -14.76 1.95
CA MET A 232 -3.38 -14.57 0.74
C MET A 232 -2.97 -15.60 -0.30
N VAL A 233 -3.95 -16.20 -0.98
CA VAL A 233 -3.71 -17.16 -2.06
C VAL A 233 -4.30 -16.58 -3.34
N THR A 234 -3.43 -16.26 -4.30
CA THR A 234 -3.85 -15.80 -5.62
C THR A 234 -4.42 -16.96 -6.41
N THR A 235 -5.52 -16.76 -7.10
CA THR A 235 -6.14 -17.80 -7.96
C THR A 235 -5.47 -17.85 -9.32
N ARG A 236 -4.78 -16.78 -9.73
CA ARG A 236 -4.13 -16.68 -11.03
C ARG A 236 -2.99 -15.67 -10.94
N ASN A 237 -1.85 -16.02 -11.48
CA ASN A 237 -0.70 -15.12 -11.63
C ASN A 237 -0.49 -14.84 -13.12
N ASP A 238 -1.16 -13.79 -13.62
CA ASP A 238 -1.08 -13.42 -15.03
C ASP A 238 0.16 -12.59 -15.36
N ILE A 239 0.89 -12.07 -14.36
CA ILE A 239 2.07 -11.20 -14.55
C ILE A 239 3.15 -11.94 -15.34
N TYR A 240 3.43 -13.19 -14.97
CA TYR A 240 4.49 -14.00 -15.57
C TYR A 240 3.98 -15.12 -16.45
N ALA A 241 2.66 -15.24 -16.63
CA ALA A 241 2.09 -16.29 -17.48
C ALA A 241 2.68 -16.37 -18.90
N PRO A 242 3.02 -15.26 -19.58
CA PRO A 242 3.67 -15.29 -20.89
C PRO A 242 5.07 -15.92 -20.90
N LEU A 243 5.76 -15.98 -19.77
CA LEU A 243 7.09 -16.58 -19.66
C LEU A 243 7.04 -18.11 -19.61
N ARG A 244 5.92 -18.68 -19.20
CA ARG A 244 5.79 -20.12 -19.02
C ARG A 244 6.10 -20.92 -20.28
N PRO A 245 5.49 -20.65 -21.47
CA PRO A 245 5.81 -21.39 -22.68
C PRO A 245 7.26 -21.22 -23.09
N VAL A 246 7.87 -20.04 -22.94
CA VAL A 246 9.28 -19.80 -23.23
C VAL A 246 10.20 -20.64 -22.34
N LEU A 247 9.90 -20.69 -21.04
CA LEU A 247 10.66 -21.52 -20.09
C LEU A 247 10.48 -23.01 -20.37
N GLN A 248 9.30 -23.45 -20.83
CA GLN A 248 9.08 -24.82 -21.25
C GLN A 248 9.88 -25.18 -22.51
N GLY A 249 9.89 -24.31 -23.52
CA GLY A 249 10.70 -24.50 -24.73
C GLY A 249 12.20 -24.56 -24.41
N VAL A 250 12.67 -23.67 -23.52
CA VAL A 250 14.08 -23.71 -23.06
C VAL A 250 14.37 -25.00 -22.28
N ALA A 251 13.42 -25.49 -21.46
CA ALA A 251 13.63 -26.75 -20.74
C ALA A 251 13.71 -27.97 -21.67
N GLU A 252 12.84 -28.03 -22.68
CA GLU A 252 12.81 -29.11 -23.70
C GLU A 252 14.08 -29.08 -24.57
N GLY A 253 14.45 -27.88 -25.08
CA GLY A 253 15.64 -27.72 -25.91
C GLY A 253 16.93 -28.03 -25.14
N ALA A 254 17.06 -27.53 -23.90
CA ALA A 254 18.20 -27.81 -23.04
C ALA A 254 18.31 -29.33 -22.74
N HIS A 255 17.18 -30.02 -22.49
CA HIS A 255 17.15 -31.45 -22.28
C HIS A 255 17.63 -32.24 -23.53
N ALA A 256 17.14 -31.85 -24.70
CA ALA A 256 17.52 -32.48 -25.97
C ALA A 256 19.02 -32.28 -26.29
N LEU A 257 19.60 -31.19 -25.86
CA LEU A 257 21.03 -30.87 -25.99
C LEU A 257 21.89 -31.44 -24.86
N GLY A 258 21.32 -32.22 -23.93
CA GLY A 258 22.03 -32.82 -22.80
C GLY A 258 22.34 -31.84 -21.65
N ASP A 259 21.80 -30.62 -21.67
CA ASP A 259 21.91 -29.68 -20.54
C ASP A 259 20.80 -29.91 -19.50
N HIS A 260 20.92 -31.01 -18.77
CA HIS A 260 19.94 -31.41 -17.75
C HIS A 260 19.81 -30.38 -16.61
N ARG A 261 20.86 -29.61 -16.34
CA ARG A 261 20.82 -28.54 -15.29
C ARG A 261 19.91 -27.40 -15.71
N LEU A 262 20.13 -26.82 -16.88
CA LEU A 262 19.28 -25.74 -17.40
C LEU A 262 17.84 -26.24 -17.59
N ALA A 263 17.67 -27.46 -18.12
CA ALA A 263 16.35 -28.08 -18.27
C ALA A 263 15.60 -28.15 -16.95
N ALA A 264 16.23 -28.62 -15.88
CA ALA A 264 15.63 -28.68 -14.55
C ALA A 264 15.32 -27.29 -13.99
N GLN A 265 16.21 -26.32 -14.12
CA GLN A 265 16.01 -24.95 -13.68
C GLN A 265 14.82 -24.29 -14.38
N ALA A 266 14.75 -24.37 -15.70
CA ALA A 266 13.69 -23.77 -16.50
C ALA A 266 12.34 -24.46 -16.24
N SER A 267 12.31 -25.80 -16.13
CA SER A 267 11.09 -26.56 -15.78
C SER A 267 10.55 -26.22 -14.39
N THR A 268 11.44 -26.09 -13.39
CA THR A 268 11.07 -25.70 -12.03
C THR A 268 10.42 -24.32 -12.04
N LEU A 269 11.06 -23.35 -12.71
CA LEU A 269 10.56 -21.96 -12.79
C LEU A 269 9.22 -21.91 -13.55
N ALA A 270 9.06 -22.66 -14.65
CA ALA A 270 7.80 -22.76 -15.38
C ALA A 270 6.67 -23.33 -14.52
N SER A 271 6.98 -24.30 -13.66
CA SER A 271 6.03 -24.90 -12.73
C SER A 271 5.64 -23.94 -11.60
N GLU A 272 6.59 -23.18 -11.05
CA GLU A 272 6.33 -22.16 -10.02
C GLU A 272 5.41 -21.05 -10.56
N ILE A 273 5.60 -20.59 -11.80
CA ILE A 273 4.74 -19.61 -12.46
C ILE A 273 3.30 -20.16 -12.68
N ALA A 274 3.16 -21.44 -12.91
CA ALA A 274 1.86 -22.08 -13.14
C ALA A 274 1.01 -22.23 -11.89
N ASN A 275 1.64 -22.26 -10.72
CA ASN A 275 0.97 -22.51 -9.45
C ASN A 275 0.35 -21.23 -8.88
N SER A 276 -0.65 -21.42 -8.01
CA SER A 276 -1.19 -20.31 -7.22
C SER A 276 -0.12 -19.75 -6.29
N ASN A 277 0.03 -18.43 -6.27
CA ASN A 277 0.95 -17.74 -5.38
C ASN A 277 0.35 -17.62 -3.97
N ARG A 278 1.18 -17.87 -2.96
CA ARG A 278 0.85 -17.61 -1.57
C ARG A 278 1.67 -16.43 -1.08
N ILE A 279 0.99 -15.41 -0.56
CA ILE A 279 1.57 -14.21 0.01
C ILE A 279 1.35 -14.27 1.52
N GLY A 280 2.42 -14.40 2.29
CA GLY A 280 2.43 -14.28 3.75
C GLY A 280 2.77 -12.85 4.15
N TYR A 281 2.16 -12.38 5.22
CA TYR A 281 2.37 -11.06 5.79
C TYR A 281 2.48 -11.15 7.31
N LEU A 282 3.48 -10.48 7.87
CA LEU A 282 3.65 -10.21 9.30
C LEU A 282 3.81 -8.73 9.50
N GLY A 283 3.20 -8.18 10.54
CA GLY A 283 3.33 -6.78 10.90
C GLY A 283 3.36 -6.59 12.41
N ALA A 284 4.13 -5.59 12.84
CA ALA A 284 4.13 -5.10 14.21
C ALA A 284 4.14 -3.58 14.18
N ALA A 285 3.33 -2.95 15.02
CA ALA A 285 3.28 -1.50 15.12
C ALA A 285 3.09 -1.03 16.57
N LEU A 286 3.56 0.19 16.82
CA LEU A 286 3.47 0.87 18.10
C LEU A 286 3.10 2.33 17.83
N ALA A 287 2.14 2.85 18.57
CA ALA A 287 1.88 4.28 18.71
C ALA A 287 1.99 4.65 20.19
N TRP A 288 2.76 5.68 20.49
CA TRP A 288 2.93 6.20 21.84
C TRP A 288 2.74 7.70 21.84
N GLU A 289 1.91 8.18 22.76
CA GLU A 289 1.65 9.60 22.96
C GLU A 289 1.70 9.94 24.45
N ARG A 290 2.57 10.87 24.83
CA ARG A 290 2.68 11.37 26.19
C ARG A 290 2.97 12.84 26.23
N GLY A 291 2.01 13.62 26.75
CA GLY A 291 2.08 15.06 26.72
C GLY A 291 2.19 15.59 25.29
N PRO A 292 3.22 16.42 24.96
CA PRO A 292 3.36 16.94 23.60
C PRO A 292 4.04 15.98 22.62
N LEU A 293 4.64 14.89 23.11
CA LEU A 293 5.40 13.93 22.31
C LEU A 293 4.50 12.85 21.72
N SER A 294 4.70 12.54 20.46
CA SER A 294 4.12 11.36 19.81
C SER A 294 5.18 10.61 19.00
N LEU A 295 5.13 9.28 19.08
CA LEU A 295 6.01 8.37 18.36
C LEU A 295 5.15 7.27 17.73
N GLN A 296 5.36 7.01 16.45
CA GLN A 296 4.80 5.86 15.74
C GLN A 296 5.94 5.03 15.15
N LEU A 297 5.90 3.73 15.33
CA LEU A 297 6.83 2.77 14.74
C LEU A 297 6.02 1.66 14.06
N MET A 298 6.51 1.19 12.93
CA MET A 298 5.88 0.09 12.21
C MET A 298 6.94 -0.74 11.49
N GLY A 299 6.81 -2.05 11.56
CA GLY A 299 7.61 -3.00 10.80
C GLY A 299 6.72 -4.05 10.13
N THR A 300 7.07 -4.46 8.92
CA THR A 300 6.32 -5.44 8.13
C THR A 300 7.27 -6.36 7.41
N ASP A 301 6.91 -7.64 7.33
CA ASP A 301 7.59 -8.63 6.51
C ASP A 301 6.59 -9.30 5.56
N MET A 302 6.99 -9.49 4.32
CA MET A 302 6.18 -10.09 3.29
C MET A 302 6.95 -11.22 2.59
N SER A 303 6.36 -12.41 2.53
CA SER A 303 6.91 -13.57 1.85
C SER A 303 6.02 -13.97 0.67
N MET A 304 6.64 -14.50 -0.39
CA MET A 304 5.94 -15.02 -1.56
C MET A 304 6.45 -16.39 -1.95
N THR A 305 5.59 -17.25 -2.50
CA THR A 305 5.99 -18.59 -2.97
C THR A 305 6.36 -18.61 -4.45
N VAL A 306 5.98 -17.60 -5.22
CA VAL A 306 6.25 -17.49 -6.65
C VAL A 306 7.39 -16.52 -6.91
N PHE A 307 8.26 -16.90 -7.81
CA PHE A 307 9.35 -16.08 -8.32
C PHE A 307 8.95 -15.41 -9.65
N PRO A 308 9.45 -14.18 -9.91
CA PRO A 308 10.06 -13.27 -8.95
C PRO A 308 8.98 -12.61 -8.08
N GLY A 309 9.14 -12.71 -6.76
CA GLY A 309 8.19 -12.16 -5.79
C GLY A 309 8.66 -10.81 -5.24
N PHE A 310 7.74 -10.03 -4.71
CA PHE A 310 8.03 -8.82 -3.94
C PHE A 310 8.17 -9.17 -2.45
N GLU A 311 9.05 -10.14 -2.13
CA GLU A 311 9.30 -10.57 -0.76
C GLU A 311 10.38 -9.73 -0.09
N GLY A 312 10.21 -9.49 1.22
CA GLY A 312 11.13 -8.74 2.04
C GLY A 312 10.40 -7.87 3.08
N TRP A 313 11.15 -7.01 3.74
CA TRP A 313 10.65 -6.24 4.87
C TRP A 313 10.53 -4.74 4.56
N GLY A 314 9.71 -4.05 5.35
CA GLY A 314 9.60 -2.60 5.37
C GLY A 314 9.39 -2.12 6.80
N ALA A 315 9.94 -0.95 7.12
CA ALA A 315 9.76 -0.31 8.41
C ALA A 315 9.57 1.20 8.24
N GLY A 316 8.90 1.82 9.21
CA GLY A 316 8.71 3.26 9.27
C GLY A 316 8.62 3.76 10.70
N ALA A 317 9.02 5.01 10.90
CA ALA A 317 8.98 5.73 12.16
C ALA A 317 8.54 7.18 11.93
N THR A 318 7.71 7.70 12.83
CA THR A 318 7.37 9.14 12.92
C THR A 318 7.56 9.59 14.34
N ALA A 319 8.28 10.70 14.53
CA ALA A 319 8.36 11.39 15.80
C ALA A 319 7.84 12.82 15.63
N ALA A 320 6.99 13.28 16.54
CA ALA A 320 6.40 14.60 16.48
C ALA A 320 6.30 15.24 17.85
N TYR A 321 6.27 16.57 17.87
CA TYR A 321 6.15 17.37 19.08
C TYR A 321 5.06 18.45 18.90
N ARG A 322 4.05 18.45 19.77
CA ARG A 322 2.94 19.43 19.71
C ARG A 322 3.27 20.71 20.44
N MET A 323 3.17 21.84 19.75
CA MET A 323 3.35 23.20 20.28
C MET A 323 2.09 24.01 19.98
N GLY A 324 1.06 23.91 20.82
CA GLY A 324 -0.23 24.52 20.56
C GLY A 324 -0.87 23.93 19.29
N ARG A 325 -1.09 24.78 18.26
CA ARG A 325 -1.64 24.37 16.97
C ARG A 325 -0.60 23.78 16.00
N TRP A 326 0.68 23.92 16.31
CA TRP A 326 1.79 23.41 15.49
C TRP A 326 2.23 22.04 15.97
N LYS A 327 2.47 21.14 15.04
CA LYS A 327 3.03 19.80 15.31
C LYS A 327 4.12 19.50 14.28
N PRO A 328 5.37 20.03 14.46
CA PRO A 328 6.50 19.60 13.67
C PRO A 328 6.77 18.11 13.87
N TYR A 329 7.27 17.46 12.83
CA TYR A 329 7.55 16.03 12.83
C TYR A 329 8.70 15.67 11.88
N VAL A 330 9.28 14.52 12.15
CA VAL A 330 10.23 13.85 11.27
C VAL A 330 9.74 12.44 11.01
N THR A 331 10.01 11.96 9.80
CA THR A 331 9.66 10.60 9.36
C THR A 331 10.91 9.89 8.83
N TRP A 332 10.95 8.61 9.04
CA TRP A 332 11.89 7.72 8.40
C TRP A 332 11.17 6.47 7.95
N SER A 333 11.47 5.99 6.75
CA SER A 333 11.01 4.68 6.32
C SER A 333 12.04 4.01 5.43
N ARG A 334 12.01 2.68 5.41
CA ARG A 334 12.85 1.86 4.54
C ARG A 334 12.12 0.61 4.11
N SER A 335 12.36 0.21 2.88
CA SER A 335 11.87 -1.04 2.32
C SER A 335 12.98 -1.75 1.59
N ILE A 336 13.17 -3.03 1.89
CA ILE A 336 14.09 -3.92 1.19
C ILE A 336 13.28 -5.11 0.67
N LEU A 337 13.30 -5.30 -0.64
CA LEU A 337 12.77 -6.48 -1.31
C LEU A 337 13.95 -7.22 -1.93
N ASP A 338 14.15 -8.46 -1.52
CA ASP A 338 15.23 -9.31 -2.02
C ASP A 338 14.67 -10.72 -2.25
N PRO A 339 14.06 -10.93 -3.42
CA PRO A 339 13.45 -12.22 -3.76
C PRO A 339 14.50 -13.32 -3.75
N LYS A 340 14.08 -14.52 -3.37
CA LYS A 340 14.93 -15.70 -3.38
C LYS A 340 15.55 -15.93 -4.75
N ASP A 341 16.85 -16.20 -4.77
CA ASP A 341 17.53 -16.52 -6.02
C ASP A 341 16.97 -17.79 -6.64
N ARG A 342 16.65 -17.71 -7.91
CA ARG A 342 16.28 -18.83 -8.77
C ARG A 342 17.28 -18.85 -9.93
N PRO A 343 18.38 -19.58 -9.82
CA PRO A 343 19.40 -19.57 -10.86
C PRO A 343 18.81 -20.11 -12.17
N LEU A 344 19.11 -19.42 -13.26
CA LEU A 344 18.82 -19.84 -14.62
C LEU A 344 20.11 -19.65 -15.43
N ASP A 345 20.82 -20.75 -15.69
CA ASP A 345 22.15 -20.76 -16.32
C ASP A 345 22.02 -20.67 -17.84
N LEU A 346 21.82 -19.44 -18.33
CA LEU A 346 21.60 -19.17 -19.75
C LEU A 346 22.89 -18.91 -20.54
N ASP A 347 24.06 -18.88 -19.89
CA ASP A 347 25.31 -18.44 -20.53
C ASP A 347 26.03 -19.54 -21.30
N ARG A 348 25.53 -20.78 -21.26
CA ARG A 348 26.11 -21.88 -22.05
C ARG A 348 26.07 -21.59 -23.54
N PRO A 349 27.14 -21.93 -24.27
CA PRO A 349 27.16 -21.84 -25.72
C PRO A 349 26.09 -22.74 -26.34
N ILE A 350 25.36 -22.21 -27.30
CA ILE A 350 24.40 -22.98 -28.10
C ILE A 350 25.16 -23.55 -29.27
N PRO A 351 25.04 -24.85 -29.60
CA PRO A 351 25.69 -25.43 -30.78
C PRO A 351 25.32 -24.66 -32.07
N PRO A 352 26.26 -24.46 -33.00
CA PRO A 352 25.97 -23.72 -34.24
C PRO A 352 25.01 -24.48 -35.17
N GLU A 353 24.98 -25.79 -35.08
CA GLU A 353 24.06 -26.66 -35.82
C GLU A 353 23.09 -27.29 -34.88
N LEU A 354 21.79 -27.02 -35.07
CA LEU A 354 20.70 -27.56 -34.28
C LEU A 354 19.79 -28.42 -35.15
N PRO A 355 19.19 -29.47 -34.58
CA PRO A 355 18.07 -30.16 -35.18
C PRO A 355 16.93 -29.21 -35.56
N PRO A 356 16.16 -29.46 -36.63
CA PRO A 356 15.13 -28.58 -37.12
C PRO A 356 14.02 -28.25 -36.05
N ASP A 357 13.74 -29.21 -35.18
CA ASP A 357 12.79 -29.08 -34.07
C ASP A 357 13.29 -28.17 -32.96
N LEU A 358 14.60 -27.86 -32.90
CA LEU A 358 15.21 -26.94 -31.96
C LEU A 358 15.55 -25.56 -32.58
N ALA A 359 15.08 -25.25 -33.78
CA ALA A 359 15.36 -23.98 -34.45
C ALA A 359 14.92 -22.73 -33.66
N GLY A 360 13.90 -22.84 -32.81
CA GLY A 360 13.41 -21.76 -31.93
C GLY A 360 14.23 -21.57 -30.65
N TYR A 361 14.99 -22.57 -30.21
CA TYR A 361 15.70 -22.56 -28.94
C TYR A 361 16.67 -21.37 -28.73
N PRO A 362 17.47 -20.96 -29.72
CA PRO A 362 18.36 -19.79 -29.59
C PRO A 362 17.59 -18.48 -29.33
N VAL A 363 16.41 -18.34 -29.94
CA VAL A 363 15.56 -17.17 -29.78
C VAL A 363 14.99 -17.12 -28.38
N GLU A 364 14.49 -18.23 -27.86
CA GLU A 364 13.94 -18.37 -26.52
C GLU A 364 15.00 -18.11 -25.45
N VAL A 365 16.19 -18.71 -25.58
CA VAL A 365 17.33 -18.46 -24.70
C VAL A 365 17.76 -16.98 -24.75
N GLY A 366 17.87 -16.41 -25.95
CA GLY A 366 18.21 -14.99 -26.15
C GLY A 366 17.21 -14.06 -25.49
N TYR A 367 15.91 -14.36 -25.61
CA TYR A 367 14.84 -13.62 -24.95
C TYR A 367 14.96 -13.70 -23.42
N LEU A 368 15.20 -14.88 -22.86
CA LEU A 368 15.37 -15.02 -21.40
C LEU A 368 16.67 -14.38 -20.90
N ARG A 369 17.77 -14.42 -21.66
CA ARG A 369 19.01 -13.72 -21.31
C ARG A 369 18.80 -12.22 -21.11
N TRP A 370 17.94 -11.60 -21.91
CA TRP A 370 17.59 -10.19 -21.75
C TRP A 370 16.55 -9.97 -20.63
N LEU A 371 15.48 -10.76 -20.62
CA LEU A 371 14.33 -10.49 -19.77
C LEU A 371 14.54 -10.93 -18.31
N TYR A 372 15.22 -12.05 -18.09
CA TYR A 372 15.37 -12.62 -16.76
C TYR A 372 16.15 -11.73 -15.78
N PRO A 373 17.33 -11.20 -16.12
CA PRO A 373 18.02 -10.22 -15.29
C PRO A 373 17.22 -8.93 -15.08
N THR A 374 16.49 -8.51 -16.10
CA THR A 374 15.63 -7.32 -16.03
C THR A 374 14.53 -7.49 -14.97
N ILE A 375 13.79 -8.60 -15.02
CA ILE A 375 12.70 -8.88 -14.06
C ILE A 375 13.28 -9.06 -12.65
N THR A 376 14.34 -9.83 -12.49
CA THR A 376 14.95 -10.10 -11.19
C THR A 376 15.58 -8.84 -10.59
N GLY A 377 16.19 -8.00 -11.42
CA GLY A 377 16.71 -6.69 -11.00
C GLY A 377 15.59 -5.74 -10.58
N TYR A 378 14.49 -5.72 -11.31
CA TYR A 378 13.32 -4.86 -11.01
C TYR A 378 12.63 -5.21 -9.69
N THR A 379 12.56 -6.49 -9.34
CA THR A 379 11.95 -6.95 -8.08
C THR A 379 12.87 -6.76 -6.86
N ARG A 380 14.16 -6.53 -7.09
CA ARG A 380 15.11 -6.19 -6.01
C ARG A 380 15.05 -4.70 -5.72
N HIS A 381 14.53 -4.36 -4.56
CA HIS A 381 14.27 -2.99 -4.13
C HIS A 381 15.03 -2.69 -2.83
N ASP A 382 15.69 -1.55 -2.76
CA ASP A 382 16.27 -0.98 -1.52
C ASP A 382 16.06 0.53 -1.55
N GLN A 383 15.01 0.97 -0.87
CA GLN A 383 14.63 2.39 -0.80
C GLN A 383 14.57 2.85 0.65
N THR A 384 15.11 4.04 0.89
CA THR A 384 15.00 4.74 2.17
C THR A 384 14.40 6.11 1.93
N THR A 385 13.45 6.50 2.75
CA THR A 385 12.85 7.84 2.74
C THR A 385 13.08 8.50 4.10
N ILE A 386 13.57 9.74 4.08
CA ILE A 386 13.66 10.60 5.27
C ILE A 386 12.83 11.84 4.98
N GLY A 387 11.89 12.14 5.86
CA GLY A 387 11.00 13.28 5.72
C GLY A 387 11.05 14.19 6.94
N ALA A 388 10.75 15.45 6.71
CA ALA A 388 10.48 16.44 7.75
C ALA A 388 9.28 17.27 7.34
N GLY A 389 8.44 17.63 8.31
CA GLY A 389 7.25 18.39 8.01
C GLY A 389 6.67 19.07 9.23
N VAL A 390 5.58 19.78 8.99
CA VAL A 390 4.80 20.44 10.03
C VAL A 390 3.32 20.30 9.73
N ARG A 391 2.54 19.92 10.74
CA ARG A 391 1.09 20.01 10.75
C ARG A 391 0.69 21.25 11.53
N TYR A 392 -0.24 22.03 10.99
CA TYR A 392 -0.86 23.17 11.63
C TYR A 392 -2.37 22.95 11.71
N ASP A 393 -2.91 22.80 12.91
CA ASP A 393 -4.34 22.68 13.15
C ASP A 393 -4.99 24.09 13.03
N VAL A 394 -5.54 24.38 11.84
CA VAL A 394 -6.09 25.70 11.48
C VAL A 394 -7.27 26.06 12.37
N VAL A 395 -8.22 25.15 12.41
CA VAL A 395 -9.38 25.12 13.31
C VAL A 395 -9.65 23.68 13.68
N GLU A 396 -10.60 23.43 14.56
CA GLU A 396 -11.10 22.09 14.80
C GLU A 396 -11.51 21.46 13.47
N ASN A 397 -11.13 20.19 13.26
CA ASN A 397 -11.43 19.42 12.06
C ASN A 397 -10.74 19.86 10.74
N VAL A 398 -9.84 20.84 10.77
CA VAL A 398 -9.08 21.30 9.60
C VAL A 398 -7.59 21.42 9.93
N ALA A 399 -6.75 20.74 9.16
CA ALA A 399 -5.30 20.78 9.31
C ALA A 399 -4.60 21.09 7.98
N LEU A 400 -3.63 21.98 8.02
CA LEU A 400 -2.68 22.24 6.94
C LEU A 400 -1.38 21.49 7.24
N LYS A 401 -0.81 20.81 6.24
CA LYS A 401 0.46 20.11 6.39
C LYS A 401 1.41 20.47 5.26
N LEU A 402 2.67 20.61 5.61
CA LEU A 402 3.79 20.77 4.69
C LEU A 402 4.83 19.69 5.00
N GLN A 403 5.37 19.06 3.97
CA GLN A 403 6.36 18.00 4.10
C GLN A 403 7.37 18.03 2.98
N VAL A 404 8.60 17.75 3.31
CA VAL A 404 9.67 17.45 2.37
C VAL A 404 10.20 16.06 2.64
N ASP A 405 10.30 15.24 1.60
CA ASP A 405 10.82 13.87 1.65
C ASP A 405 12.05 13.76 0.77
N ARG A 406 13.14 13.23 1.30
CA ARG A 406 14.29 12.77 0.53
C ARG A 406 14.19 11.27 0.38
N ILE A 407 14.07 10.81 -0.86
CA ILE A 407 13.93 9.41 -1.23
C ILE A 407 15.21 8.97 -1.94
N ASP A 408 15.85 7.94 -1.40
CA ASP A 408 17.05 7.31 -1.96
C ASP A 408 16.77 5.83 -2.23
N ALA A 409 16.70 5.46 -3.51
CA ALA A 409 16.64 4.09 -3.97
C ALA A 409 18.02 3.65 -4.43
N LYS A 410 18.65 2.69 -3.76
CA LYS A 410 19.98 2.15 -4.11
C LYS A 410 19.93 1.13 -5.23
N ARG A 411 18.75 0.53 -5.43
CA ARG A 411 18.43 -0.44 -6.48
C ARG A 411 17.18 0.04 -7.21
N SER A 412 16.47 -0.83 -7.91
CA SER A 412 15.19 -0.47 -8.51
C SER A 412 14.14 -0.10 -7.46
N SER A 413 13.14 0.64 -7.85
CA SER A 413 11.98 0.93 -7.02
C SER A 413 10.74 1.04 -7.88
N ALA A 414 9.76 0.16 -7.65
CA ALA A 414 8.47 0.21 -8.32
C ALA A 414 7.66 1.48 -7.97
N LEU A 415 8.03 2.20 -6.90
CA LEU A 415 7.41 3.47 -6.51
C LEU A 415 8.03 4.68 -7.22
N LEU A 416 9.17 4.50 -7.92
CA LEU A 416 9.91 5.56 -8.61
C LEU A 416 10.06 5.27 -10.11
N ASP A 417 9.28 4.36 -10.67
CA ASP A 417 9.37 3.96 -12.06
C ASP A 417 8.67 4.94 -13.00
N ASP A 418 9.36 5.42 -14.02
CA ASP A 418 8.77 6.31 -15.04
C ASP A 418 8.29 5.52 -16.27
N ARG A 419 9.13 4.72 -16.90
CA ARG A 419 8.78 4.01 -18.14
C ARG A 419 9.66 2.79 -18.36
N GLY A 420 9.33 1.69 -17.74
CA GLY A 420 10.04 0.45 -18.00
C GLY A 420 10.74 -0.11 -16.77
N TYR A 421 11.36 -1.26 -16.93
CA TYR A 421 12.10 -1.92 -15.87
C TYR A 421 13.40 -1.16 -15.58
N VAL A 422 13.31 -0.06 -14.87
CA VAL A 422 14.49 0.70 -14.50
C VAL A 422 15.19 0.07 -13.32
N THR A 423 16.38 -0.39 -13.53
CA THR A 423 17.28 -0.92 -12.51
C THR A 423 18.39 0.07 -12.27
N GLY A 424 18.64 0.44 -11.01
CA GLY A 424 19.76 1.32 -10.66
C GLY A 424 19.42 2.35 -9.57
N PRO A 425 20.44 3.02 -9.04
CA PRO A 425 20.27 4.01 -7.99
C PRO A 425 19.50 5.24 -8.49
N ARG A 426 18.60 5.74 -7.65
CA ARG A 426 17.84 6.97 -7.88
C ARG A 426 17.63 7.72 -6.60
N ALA A 427 17.59 9.04 -6.70
CA ALA A 427 17.30 9.88 -5.56
C ALA A 427 16.47 11.09 -6.01
N LEU A 428 15.44 11.41 -5.24
CA LEU A 428 14.61 12.60 -5.47
C LEU A 428 14.18 13.25 -4.18
N THR A 429 13.80 14.52 -4.30
CA THR A 429 13.22 15.27 -3.19
C THR A 429 11.79 15.65 -3.55
N VAL A 430 10.83 15.17 -2.76
CA VAL A 430 9.40 15.45 -2.95
C VAL A 430 8.96 16.53 -1.97
N PHE A 431 8.36 17.60 -2.48
CA PHE A 431 7.70 18.62 -1.68
C PHE A 431 6.19 18.37 -1.74
N SER A 432 5.53 18.39 -0.59
CA SER A 432 4.11 18.12 -0.50
C SER A 432 3.42 19.12 0.43
N ALA A 433 2.19 19.47 0.07
CA ALA A 433 1.30 20.27 0.90
C ALA A 433 -0.09 19.66 0.87
N THR A 434 -0.78 19.58 2.03
CA THR A 434 -2.18 19.15 2.09
C THR A 434 -2.99 20.05 3.00
N LEU A 435 -4.26 20.23 2.63
CA LEU A 435 -5.32 20.74 3.50
C LEU A 435 -6.29 19.57 3.74
N ASP A 436 -6.32 19.10 4.97
CA ASP A 436 -7.14 17.99 5.41
C ASP A 436 -8.31 18.48 6.24
N PHE A 437 -9.48 17.91 6.04
CA PHE A 437 -10.68 18.24 6.81
C PHE A 437 -11.58 17.03 7.03
N VAL A 438 -12.38 17.10 8.09
CA VAL A 438 -13.42 16.11 8.42
C VAL A 438 -14.72 16.84 8.80
N PHE A 439 -15.87 16.24 8.55
CA PHE A 439 -17.20 16.81 8.83
C PHE A 439 -18.24 15.77 9.16
#